data_52ea234e9739c441d09415ac2bdf545b
#
_entry.id   52ea234e9739c441d09415ac2bdf545b
#
_cell.length_a   1.000
_cell.length_b   1.000
_cell.length_c   1.000
_cell.angle_alpha   90.00
_cell.angle_beta   90.00
_cell.angle_gamma   90.00
#
_symmetry.space_group_name_H-M   'P 1'
#
loop_
_entity.id
_entity.type
_entity.pdbx_description
1 polymer ?
#
loop_
_entity_poly.entity_id
_entity_poly.type
_entity_poly.pdbx_seq_one_letter_code
_entity_poly.pdbx_strand_id
1 'polypeptide(L)'
;QEVTGVQTCALPISENNNLAIDVCDPAGINALNNNYNYKIINAQKFLEIARSIKSEDEIICMKAALKTAEKGISLMHESLQAGMTEEELWSILHKTNIENGGEWFETRLLNSGPKTNPWFQECSNRIIQKGEIVAFDTDMVGPYGYCADISRTFVEGRKLSNYQKKIHSLAYENVKYNAELIKPELSFREFAEKAWKLPENCFDNHYPCQIHGVGMSDEWPFIAYPDKDYTNGDYSGIFKENMVVCVESYIGEEGGNEGAKLEDQYLVTKNGLDKLSSLPLDLI
;
A
#
# COMPACT_ATOMS: atom_id res chain seq x y z
N GLN A 1 -23.29 23.57 18.51
CA GLN A 1 -21.90 23.08 18.36
C GLN A 1 -21.48 23.38 16.94
N GLU A 2 -20.65 24.39 16.75
CA GLU A 2 -19.98 24.62 15.47
C GLU A 2 -19.04 23.46 15.25
N VAL A 3 -19.23 22.72 14.17
CA VAL A 3 -18.25 21.78 13.66
C VAL A 3 -17.13 22.62 13.06
N THR A 4 -16.22 23.07 13.92
CA THR A 4 -14.98 23.69 13.51
C THR A 4 -14.05 22.58 13.02
N GLY A 5 -13.98 22.38 11.72
CA GLY A 5 -13.02 21.43 11.16
C GLY A 5 -13.19 21.14 9.69
N VAL A 6 -14.32 21.40 9.10
CA VAL A 6 -14.40 21.54 7.66
C VAL A 6 -14.09 23.00 7.37
N GLN A 7 -12.82 23.32 7.40
CA GLN A 7 -12.40 24.46 6.64
C GLN A 7 -12.59 24.02 5.19
N THR A 8 -13.78 24.21 4.69
CA THR A 8 -13.99 24.38 3.29
C THR A 8 -12.86 25.29 2.84
N CYS A 9 -11.90 24.74 2.12
CA CYS A 9 -11.08 25.59 1.29
C CYS A 9 -12.07 26.42 0.54
N ALA A 10 -12.21 27.67 0.99
CA ALA A 10 -13.24 28.54 0.49
C ALA A 10 -12.93 28.70 -0.97
N LEU A 11 -13.70 28.08 -1.72
CA LEU A 11 -13.83 28.03 -3.12
C LEU A 11 -13.44 29.36 -3.75
N PRO A 12 -12.47 29.39 -4.62
CA PRO A 12 -12.58 30.34 -5.71
C PRO A 12 -13.82 29.89 -6.50
N ILE A 13 -14.94 30.50 -6.22
CA ILE A 13 -16.13 30.34 -7.03
C ILE A 13 -15.73 30.78 -8.43
N SER A 14 -15.49 29.81 -9.31
CA SER A 14 -15.20 30.11 -10.70
C SER A 14 -16.47 30.70 -11.31
N GLU A 15 -16.34 31.68 -12.19
CA GLU A 15 -17.45 32.27 -12.94
C GLU A 15 -18.30 31.21 -13.68
N ASN A 16 -17.82 29.97 -13.76
CA ASN A 16 -18.43 28.87 -14.50
C ASN A 16 -19.28 27.90 -13.66
N ASN A 17 -19.54 28.17 -12.39
CA ASN A 17 -20.31 27.29 -11.50
C ASN A 17 -19.79 25.83 -11.44
N ASN A 18 -18.53 25.58 -11.70
CA ASN A 18 -17.92 24.26 -11.56
C ASN A 18 -17.40 24.09 -10.12
N LEU A 19 -17.75 22.97 -9.50
CA LEU A 19 -17.24 22.57 -8.17
C LEU A 19 -16.51 21.25 -8.31
N ALA A 20 -15.20 21.27 -8.07
CA ALA A 20 -14.36 20.07 -8.09
C ALA A 20 -14.34 19.46 -6.69
N ILE A 21 -14.68 18.18 -6.56
CA ILE A 21 -14.78 17.43 -5.30
C ILE A 21 -14.04 16.11 -5.48
N ASP A 22 -13.18 15.74 -4.53
CA ASP A 22 -12.52 14.43 -4.49
C ASP A 22 -13.42 13.38 -3.84
N VAL A 23 -13.86 13.63 -2.61
CA VAL A 23 -14.74 12.73 -1.85
C VAL A 23 -15.89 13.52 -1.23
N CYS A 24 -17.10 13.02 -1.41
CA CYS A 24 -18.27 13.56 -0.76
C CYS A 24 -19.32 12.47 -0.59
N ASP A 25 -19.98 12.42 0.56
CA ASP A 25 -21.07 11.48 0.78
C ASP A 25 -22.32 11.82 -0.08
N PRO A 26 -23.25 10.87 -0.29
CA PRO A 26 -24.45 11.12 -1.09
C PRO A 26 -25.34 12.23 -0.54
N ALA A 27 -25.38 12.45 0.79
CA ALA A 27 -26.18 13.52 1.38
C ALA A 27 -25.57 14.89 1.06
N GLY A 28 -24.24 15.01 1.08
CA GLY A 28 -23.50 16.19 0.68
C GLY A 28 -23.73 16.53 -0.81
N ILE A 29 -23.62 15.55 -1.71
CA ILE A 29 -23.90 15.71 -3.14
C ILE A 29 -25.35 16.16 -3.36
N ASN A 30 -26.32 15.53 -2.69
CA ASN A 30 -27.72 15.93 -2.80
C ASN A 30 -27.97 17.35 -2.28
N ALA A 31 -27.33 17.74 -1.18
CA ALA A 31 -27.46 19.11 -0.66
C ALA A 31 -26.87 20.14 -1.65
N LEU A 32 -25.73 19.84 -2.26
CA LEU A 32 -25.12 20.70 -3.27
C LEU A 32 -26.03 20.84 -4.52
N ASN A 33 -26.56 19.73 -5.03
CA ASN A 33 -27.44 19.74 -6.19
C ASN A 33 -28.78 20.47 -5.93
N ASN A 34 -29.34 20.35 -4.71
CA ASN A 34 -30.65 20.92 -4.38
C ASN A 34 -30.59 22.41 -4.03
N ASN A 35 -29.48 22.87 -3.47
CA ASN A 35 -29.37 24.24 -2.95
C ASN A 35 -28.51 25.15 -3.84
N TYR A 36 -27.69 24.56 -4.73
CA TYR A 36 -26.76 25.29 -5.57
C TYR A 36 -26.76 24.74 -6.98
N ASN A 37 -26.55 25.60 -7.96
CA ASN A 37 -26.49 25.21 -9.38
C ASN A 37 -25.02 24.98 -9.81
N TYR A 38 -24.33 24.04 -9.10
CA TYR A 38 -22.96 23.65 -9.44
C TYR A 38 -22.92 22.46 -10.37
N LYS A 39 -21.98 22.51 -11.31
CA LYS A 39 -21.55 21.31 -12.05
C LYS A 39 -20.44 20.61 -11.23
N ILE A 40 -20.78 19.47 -10.67
CA ILE A 40 -19.81 18.66 -9.92
C ILE A 40 -18.82 18.00 -10.87
N ILE A 41 -17.52 18.14 -10.56
CA ILE A 41 -16.41 17.54 -11.31
C ILE A 41 -15.59 16.69 -10.31
N ASN A 42 -15.21 15.49 -10.71
CA ASN A 42 -14.30 14.66 -9.91
C ASN A 42 -12.89 15.29 -9.88
N ALA A 43 -12.43 15.64 -8.70
CA ALA A 43 -11.11 16.26 -8.46
C ALA A 43 -10.06 15.27 -7.96
N GLN A 44 -10.41 14.03 -7.60
CA GLN A 44 -9.53 13.07 -6.93
C GLN A 44 -8.18 12.97 -7.61
N LYS A 45 -8.16 12.57 -8.87
CA LYS A 45 -6.91 12.41 -9.63
C LYS A 45 -6.05 13.69 -9.68
N PHE A 46 -6.69 14.87 -9.81
CA PHE A 46 -5.94 16.13 -9.86
C PHE A 46 -5.28 16.46 -8.51
N LEU A 47 -5.97 16.19 -7.41
CA LEU A 47 -5.44 16.41 -6.06
C LEU A 47 -4.33 15.40 -5.74
N GLU A 48 -4.51 14.14 -6.09
CA GLU A 48 -3.50 13.10 -5.91
C GLU A 48 -2.23 13.39 -6.72
N ILE A 49 -2.36 13.81 -7.98
CA ILE A 49 -1.22 14.25 -8.79
C ILE A 49 -0.53 15.47 -8.16
N ALA A 50 -1.29 16.44 -7.65
CA ALA A 50 -0.72 17.63 -7.02
C ALA A 50 0.11 17.31 -5.79
N ARG A 51 -0.31 16.32 -4.98
CA ARG A 51 0.40 15.88 -3.76
C ARG A 51 1.39 14.72 -3.98
N SER A 52 1.50 14.20 -5.21
CA SER A 52 2.41 13.09 -5.51
C SER A 52 3.89 13.46 -5.33
N ILE A 53 4.26 14.72 -5.52
CA ILE A 53 5.61 15.24 -5.29
C ILE A 53 5.70 15.74 -3.84
N LYS A 54 6.46 15.05 -3.01
CA LYS A 54 6.57 15.32 -1.59
C LYS A 54 7.61 16.39 -1.31
N SER A 55 7.30 17.28 -0.38
CA SER A 55 8.26 18.20 0.23
C SER A 55 9.21 17.46 1.17
N GLU A 56 10.30 18.10 1.57
CA GLU A 56 11.23 17.54 2.56
C GLU A 56 10.55 17.28 3.92
N ASP A 57 9.63 18.15 4.33
CA ASP A 57 8.88 18.00 5.60
C ASP A 57 7.91 16.80 5.53
N GLU A 58 7.23 16.60 4.41
CA GLU A 58 6.37 15.43 4.19
C GLU A 58 7.18 14.14 4.25
N ILE A 59 8.35 14.09 3.62
CA ILE A 59 9.25 12.93 3.67
C ILE A 59 9.70 12.64 5.11
N ILE A 60 9.93 13.66 5.94
CA ILE A 60 10.24 13.49 7.37
C ILE A 60 9.06 12.87 8.11
N CYS A 61 7.83 13.33 7.86
CA CYS A 61 6.62 12.76 8.46
C CYS A 61 6.41 11.30 8.04
N MET A 62 6.59 10.97 6.75
CA MET A 62 6.49 9.62 6.23
C MET A 62 7.53 8.68 6.86
N LYS A 63 8.76 9.14 7.04
CA LYS A 63 9.81 8.37 7.77
C LYS A 63 9.44 8.13 9.22
N ALA A 64 8.74 9.07 9.89
CA ALA A 64 8.26 8.87 11.26
C ALA A 64 7.16 7.81 11.32
N ALA A 65 6.22 7.81 10.36
CA ALA A 65 5.20 6.78 10.21
C ALA A 65 5.85 5.40 9.96
N LEU A 66 6.76 5.31 9.00
CA LEU A 66 7.51 4.07 8.70
C LEU A 66 8.24 3.53 9.93
N LYS A 67 8.92 4.39 10.70
CA LYS A 67 9.61 3.95 11.92
C LYS A 67 8.65 3.35 12.95
N THR A 68 7.44 3.86 13.01
CA THR A 68 6.38 3.31 13.88
C THR A 68 5.91 1.95 13.37
N ALA A 69 5.67 1.81 12.07
CA ALA A 69 5.32 0.55 11.44
C ALA A 69 6.42 -0.51 11.65
N GLU A 70 7.67 -0.18 11.38
CA GLU A 70 8.83 -1.06 11.59
C GLU A 70 8.93 -1.58 13.02
N LYS A 71 8.68 -0.71 14.01
CA LYS A 71 8.61 -1.11 15.42
C LYS A 71 7.49 -2.11 15.66
N GLY A 72 6.30 -1.86 15.12
CA GLY A 72 5.14 -2.76 15.25
C GLY A 72 5.40 -4.11 14.59
N ILE A 73 5.95 -4.10 13.38
CA ILE A 73 6.31 -5.30 12.61
C ILE A 73 7.36 -6.13 13.36
N SER A 74 8.38 -5.48 13.93
CA SER A 74 9.39 -6.18 14.74
C SER A 74 8.78 -6.86 15.96
N LEU A 75 7.85 -6.19 16.65
CA LEU A 75 7.14 -6.76 17.79
C LEU A 75 6.20 -7.90 17.37
N MET A 76 5.53 -7.79 16.22
CA MET A 76 4.74 -8.89 15.64
C MET A 76 5.63 -10.09 15.36
N HIS A 77 6.76 -9.88 14.71
CA HIS A 77 7.71 -10.95 14.39
C HIS A 77 8.26 -11.66 15.67
N GLU A 78 8.57 -10.90 16.70
CA GLU A 78 9.03 -11.44 17.99
C GLU A 78 7.94 -12.22 18.74
N SER A 79 6.68 -11.78 18.61
CA SER A 79 5.54 -12.35 19.32
C SER A 79 4.88 -13.52 18.60
N LEU A 80 5.14 -13.70 17.30
CA LEU A 80 4.52 -14.73 16.49
C LEU A 80 4.78 -16.13 17.05
N GLN A 81 3.70 -16.82 17.39
CA GLN A 81 3.72 -18.20 17.84
C GLN A 81 2.44 -18.95 17.48
N ALA A 82 2.55 -20.26 17.26
CA ALA A 82 1.37 -21.11 17.04
C ALA A 82 0.41 -21.05 18.23
N GLY A 83 -0.89 -21.04 17.94
CA GLY A 83 -1.94 -20.91 18.93
C GLY A 83 -2.49 -19.49 19.11
N MET A 84 -1.78 -18.45 18.62
CA MET A 84 -2.32 -17.10 18.50
C MET A 84 -3.38 -17.05 17.40
N THR A 85 -4.32 -16.11 17.53
CA THR A 85 -5.20 -15.74 16.41
C THR A 85 -4.53 -14.69 15.52
N GLU A 86 -5.01 -14.57 14.29
CA GLU A 86 -4.57 -13.50 13.38
C GLU A 86 -4.85 -12.11 13.99
N GLU A 87 -6.00 -11.93 14.66
CA GLU A 87 -6.39 -10.69 15.33
C GLU A 87 -5.47 -10.35 16.52
N GLU A 88 -5.06 -11.36 17.32
CA GLU A 88 -4.10 -11.14 18.42
C GLU A 88 -2.76 -10.64 17.89
N LEU A 89 -2.26 -11.22 16.81
CA LEU A 89 -1.01 -10.79 16.18
C LEU A 89 -1.15 -9.38 15.60
N TRP A 90 -2.23 -9.10 14.85
CA TRP A 90 -2.50 -7.79 14.26
C TRP A 90 -2.67 -6.69 15.31
N SER A 91 -3.25 -7.01 16.46
CA SER A 91 -3.44 -6.06 17.55
C SER A 91 -2.15 -5.43 18.07
N ILE A 92 -1.01 -6.11 17.90
CA ILE A 92 0.30 -5.60 18.30
C ILE A 92 0.68 -4.37 17.45
N LEU A 93 0.41 -4.43 16.15
CA LEU A 93 0.66 -3.30 15.25
C LEU A 93 -0.25 -2.13 15.57
N HIS A 94 -1.55 -2.36 15.78
CA HIS A 94 -2.51 -1.32 16.18
C HIS A 94 -2.11 -0.62 17.47
N LYS A 95 -1.79 -1.40 18.50
CA LYS A 95 -1.31 -0.87 19.78
C LYS A 95 -0.06 -0.01 19.58
N THR A 96 0.90 -0.52 18.81
CA THR A 96 2.15 0.19 18.56
C THR A 96 1.90 1.51 17.83
N ASN A 97 1.00 1.53 16.85
CA ASN A 97 0.65 2.74 16.13
C ASN A 97 0.10 3.83 17.07
N ILE A 98 -0.93 3.47 17.85
CA ILE A 98 -1.57 4.42 18.79
C ILE A 98 -0.58 4.89 19.87
N GLU A 99 0.22 4.00 20.45
CA GLU A 99 1.22 4.36 21.48
C GLU A 99 2.31 5.32 20.97
N ASN A 100 2.55 5.37 19.66
CA ASN A 100 3.53 6.25 19.04
C ASN A 100 2.93 7.45 18.30
N GLY A 101 1.64 7.75 18.54
CA GLY A 101 0.97 8.94 18.02
C GLY A 101 0.39 8.78 16.61
N GLY A 102 0.24 7.55 16.15
CA GLY A 102 -0.46 7.26 14.90
C GLY A 102 -1.98 7.31 15.05
N GLU A 103 -2.70 7.21 13.96
CA GLU A 103 -4.12 7.49 13.91
C GLU A 103 -4.97 6.22 13.72
N TRP A 104 -4.88 5.56 12.56
CA TRP A 104 -5.74 4.42 12.23
C TRP A 104 -5.10 3.51 11.15
N PHE A 105 -5.86 2.59 10.59
CA PHE A 105 -5.45 1.69 9.52
C PHE A 105 -6.52 1.68 8.44
N GLU A 106 -6.13 1.73 7.18
CA GLU A 106 -7.07 1.66 6.07
C GLU A 106 -7.66 0.25 5.95
N THR A 107 -6.85 -0.77 6.20
CA THR A 107 -7.25 -2.18 6.19
C THR A 107 -6.68 -2.93 7.39
N ARG A 108 -7.02 -4.21 7.53
CA ARG A 108 -6.44 -5.14 8.52
C ARG A 108 -5.93 -6.39 7.82
N LEU A 109 -5.17 -6.18 6.74
CA LEU A 109 -4.67 -7.26 5.90
C LEU A 109 -3.58 -8.06 6.63
N LEU A 110 -4.00 -9.14 7.29
CA LEU A 110 -3.12 -10.17 7.82
C LEU A 110 -3.80 -11.51 7.69
N ASN A 111 -3.10 -12.45 7.08
CA ASN A 111 -3.60 -13.81 6.87
C ASN A 111 -2.54 -14.85 7.22
N SER A 112 -2.99 -16.04 7.58
CA SER A 112 -2.11 -17.16 7.92
C SER A 112 -2.47 -18.42 7.17
N GLY A 113 -1.45 -19.23 6.86
CA GLY A 113 -1.59 -20.50 6.16
C GLY A 113 -2.43 -20.41 4.89
N PRO A 114 -3.46 -21.25 4.70
CA PRO A 114 -4.24 -21.28 3.46
C PRO A 114 -5.06 -20.02 3.19
N LYS A 115 -5.23 -19.10 4.15
CA LYS A 115 -5.85 -17.80 3.88
C LYS A 115 -4.92 -16.83 3.17
N THR A 116 -3.63 -17.10 3.11
CA THR A 116 -2.68 -16.26 2.37
C THR A 116 -2.78 -16.45 0.86
N ASN A 117 -3.54 -17.43 0.37
CA ASN A 117 -3.75 -17.68 -1.06
C ASN A 117 -5.18 -18.14 -1.36
N PRO A 118 -6.00 -17.38 -2.09
CA PRO A 118 -5.68 -16.07 -2.65
C PRO A 118 -5.57 -14.97 -1.58
N TRP A 119 -4.80 -13.93 -1.86
CA TRP A 119 -4.58 -12.76 -1.01
C TRP A 119 -5.83 -11.88 -0.90
N PHE A 120 -5.75 -10.84 -0.10
CA PHE A 120 -6.75 -9.78 0.05
C PHE A 120 -7.90 -10.14 1.01
N GLN A 121 -7.54 -10.70 2.16
CA GLN A 121 -8.51 -10.97 3.24
C GLN A 121 -8.04 -10.32 4.52
N GLU A 122 -8.96 -9.78 5.30
CA GLU A 122 -8.66 -9.23 6.62
C GLU A 122 -8.40 -10.32 7.67
N CYS A 123 -7.69 -9.94 8.73
CA CYS A 123 -7.43 -10.81 9.86
C CYS A 123 -8.73 -11.26 10.54
N SER A 124 -8.68 -12.43 11.14
CA SER A 124 -9.82 -13.08 11.77
C SER A 124 -9.41 -13.80 13.07
N ASN A 125 -10.39 -14.44 13.70
CA ASN A 125 -10.14 -15.32 14.85
C ASN A 125 -9.50 -16.68 14.47
N ARG A 126 -9.00 -16.83 13.23
CA ARG A 126 -8.27 -18.03 12.82
C ARG A 126 -7.01 -18.19 13.67
N ILE A 127 -6.80 -19.42 14.16
CA ILE A 127 -5.61 -19.77 14.96
C ILE A 127 -4.46 -20.11 14.01
N ILE A 128 -3.34 -19.42 14.16
CA ILE A 128 -2.10 -19.65 13.44
C ILE A 128 -1.51 -20.99 13.84
N GLN A 129 -1.21 -21.84 12.86
CA GLN A 129 -0.67 -23.16 13.08
C GLN A 129 0.85 -23.18 12.95
N LYS A 130 1.46 -24.22 13.50
CA LYS A 130 2.92 -24.41 13.45
C LYS A 130 3.44 -24.52 12.01
N GLY A 131 4.42 -23.68 11.67
CA GLY A 131 5.09 -23.70 10.38
C GLY A 131 4.34 -23.04 9.23
N GLU A 132 3.19 -22.40 9.52
CA GLU A 132 2.44 -21.64 8.51
C GLU A 132 3.10 -20.31 8.16
N ILE A 133 2.89 -19.88 6.93
CA ILE A 133 3.11 -18.49 6.52
C ILE A 133 2.13 -17.57 7.24
N VAL A 134 2.60 -16.39 7.61
CA VAL A 134 1.79 -15.24 8.00
C VAL A 134 2.21 -14.07 7.14
N ALA A 135 1.37 -13.68 6.22
CA ALA A 135 1.57 -12.52 5.34
C ALA A 135 0.68 -11.37 5.81
N PHE A 136 1.18 -10.15 5.72
CA PHE A 136 0.43 -8.95 6.09
C PHE A 136 0.86 -7.73 5.28
N ASP A 137 -0.04 -6.75 5.25
CA ASP A 137 0.12 -5.45 4.65
C ASP A 137 -0.27 -4.37 5.66
N THR A 138 0.50 -3.28 5.77
CA THR A 138 0.29 -2.40 6.91
C THR A 138 -0.79 -1.36 6.70
N ASP A 139 -0.94 -0.77 5.54
CA ASP A 139 -1.92 0.31 5.25
C ASP A 139 -2.13 1.25 6.45
N MET A 140 -1.02 1.60 7.13
CA MET A 140 -1.04 2.23 8.45
C MET A 140 -0.96 3.73 8.34
N VAL A 141 -2.01 4.44 8.76
CA VAL A 141 -1.94 5.89 8.97
C VAL A 141 -1.23 6.16 10.29
N GLY A 142 0.03 6.50 10.18
CA GLY A 142 0.94 6.70 11.29
C GLY A 142 0.93 8.11 11.85
N PRO A 143 1.96 8.48 12.64
CA PRO A 143 2.14 9.83 13.16
C PRO A 143 2.10 10.88 12.04
N TYR A 144 1.48 12.01 12.34
CA TYR A 144 1.29 13.16 11.44
C TYR A 144 0.31 12.90 10.27
N GLY A 145 -0.46 11.81 10.29
CA GLY A 145 -1.45 11.49 9.25
C GLY A 145 -0.84 11.01 7.93
N TYR A 146 0.41 10.53 7.93
CA TYR A 146 1.05 9.94 6.75
C TYR A 146 1.05 8.43 6.82
N CYS A 147 0.86 7.80 5.67
CA CYS A 147 0.84 6.36 5.54
C CYS A 147 2.24 5.76 5.61
N ALA A 148 2.31 4.61 6.27
CA ALA A 148 3.41 3.67 6.21
C ALA A 148 2.85 2.36 5.65
N ASP A 149 3.29 2.03 4.47
CA ASP A 149 2.81 0.89 3.73
C ASP A 149 3.96 -0.04 3.38
N ILE A 150 4.01 -1.14 4.10
CA ILE A 150 5.05 -2.18 4.01
C ILE A 150 4.43 -3.54 4.27
N SER A 151 4.69 -4.48 3.38
CA SER A 151 4.27 -5.87 3.56
C SER A 151 5.45 -6.78 3.87
N ARG A 152 5.22 -7.73 4.77
CA ARG A 152 6.17 -8.81 5.06
C ARG A 152 5.46 -10.15 5.15
N THR A 153 6.23 -11.19 4.95
CA THR A 153 5.77 -12.57 5.06
C THR A 153 6.64 -13.32 6.05
N PHE A 154 6.09 -13.61 7.21
CA PHE A 154 6.73 -14.41 8.25
C PHE A 154 6.42 -15.89 8.10
N VAL A 155 7.20 -16.73 8.76
CA VAL A 155 6.90 -18.15 8.95
C VAL A 155 6.94 -18.47 10.43
N GLU A 156 5.85 -19.02 10.96
CA GLU A 156 5.82 -19.45 12.35
C GLU A 156 6.92 -20.49 12.59
N GLY A 157 7.71 -20.30 13.63
CA GLY A 157 8.90 -21.12 13.94
C GLY A 157 10.12 -20.80 13.06
N ARG A 158 10.07 -19.79 12.18
CA ARG A 158 11.20 -19.25 11.40
C ARG A 158 11.93 -20.27 10.52
N LYS A 159 11.23 -21.32 10.09
CA LYS A 159 11.78 -22.38 9.25
C LYS A 159 10.90 -22.62 8.04
N LEU A 160 11.32 -22.09 6.90
CA LEU A 160 10.58 -22.26 5.65
C LEU A 160 10.73 -23.68 5.09
N SER A 161 9.61 -24.20 4.60
CA SER A 161 9.59 -25.33 3.67
C SER A 161 10.19 -24.95 2.31
N ASN A 162 10.46 -25.92 1.45
CA ASN A 162 10.96 -25.64 0.10
C ASN A 162 9.95 -24.83 -0.75
N TYR A 163 8.65 -25.07 -0.55
CA TYR A 163 7.60 -24.32 -1.24
C TYR A 163 7.57 -22.85 -0.77
N GLN A 164 7.56 -22.61 0.54
CA GLN A 164 7.58 -21.27 1.13
C GLN A 164 8.82 -20.48 0.69
N LYS A 165 10.00 -21.12 0.67
CA LYS A 165 11.23 -20.52 0.11
C LYS A 165 11.06 -20.08 -1.33
N LYS A 166 10.46 -20.96 -2.17
CA LYS A 166 10.24 -20.67 -3.59
C LYS A 166 9.37 -19.43 -3.76
N ILE A 167 8.16 -19.40 -3.17
CA ILE A 167 7.24 -18.28 -3.36
C ILE A 167 7.78 -16.99 -2.75
N HIS A 168 8.43 -17.04 -1.59
CA HIS A 168 9.09 -15.90 -0.97
C HIS A 168 10.22 -15.34 -1.84
N SER A 169 11.08 -16.21 -2.39
CA SER A 169 12.17 -15.77 -3.28
C SER A 169 11.65 -15.10 -4.55
N LEU A 170 10.56 -15.61 -5.14
CA LEU A 170 9.93 -15.00 -6.31
C LEU A 170 9.35 -13.62 -5.98
N ALA A 171 8.70 -13.46 -4.82
CA ALA A 171 8.20 -12.16 -4.36
C ALA A 171 9.35 -11.18 -4.13
N TYR A 172 10.43 -11.62 -3.50
CA TYR A 172 11.63 -10.81 -3.28
C TYR A 172 12.28 -10.37 -4.60
N GLU A 173 12.43 -11.27 -5.55
CA GLU A 173 12.98 -10.96 -6.88
C GLU A 173 12.11 -9.95 -7.62
N ASN A 174 10.78 -10.08 -7.55
CA ASN A 174 9.84 -9.16 -8.18
C ASN A 174 10.01 -7.74 -7.62
N VAL A 175 9.90 -7.56 -6.29
CA VAL A 175 10.06 -6.23 -5.67
C VAL A 175 11.42 -5.63 -6.01
N LYS A 176 12.48 -6.40 -5.86
CA LYS A 176 13.85 -5.93 -6.14
C LYS A 176 14.03 -5.52 -7.60
N TYR A 177 13.62 -6.37 -8.54
CA TYR A 177 13.74 -6.10 -9.97
C TYR A 177 12.96 -4.84 -10.37
N ASN A 178 11.70 -4.72 -9.90
CA ASN A 178 10.85 -3.59 -10.21
C ASN A 178 11.40 -2.29 -9.59
N ALA A 179 11.90 -2.34 -8.37
CA ALA A 179 12.53 -1.18 -7.74
C ALA A 179 13.78 -0.71 -8.50
N GLU A 180 14.62 -1.62 -9.01
CA GLU A 180 15.81 -1.30 -9.79
C GLU A 180 15.50 -0.67 -11.17
N LEU A 181 14.31 -0.90 -11.72
CA LEU A 181 13.88 -0.29 -12.98
C LEU A 181 13.54 1.19 -12.84
N ILE A 182 13.03 1.60 -11.67
CA ILE A 182 12.43 2.92 -11.49
C ILE A 182 13.52 3.99 -11.36
N LYS A 183 13.39 5.01 -12.18
CA LYS A 183 14.20 6.22 -12.17
C LYS A 183 13.38 7.40 -12.69
N PRO A 184 13.77 8.63 -12.41
CA PRO A 184 13.10 9.80 -12.98
C PRO A 184 12.99 9.71 -14.50
N GLU A 185 11.88 10.23 -15.03
CA GLU A 185 11.52 10.27 -16.45
C GLU A 185 11.13 8.91 -17.07
N LEU A 186 11.25 7.79 -16.36
CA LEU A 186 10.68 6.53 -16.82
C LEU A 186 9.14 6.65 -16.85
N SER A 187 8.52 6.37 -17.99
CA SER A 187 7.05 6.37 -18.06
C SER A 187 6.46 5.16 -17.37
N PHE A 188 5.26 5.32 -16.79
CA PHE A 188 4.53 4.21 -16.16
C PHE A 188 4.25 3.08 -17.14
N ARG A 189 3.98 3.43 -18.40
CA ARG A 189 3.80 2.45 -19.47
C ARG A 189 5.07 1.66 -19.74
N GLU A 190 6.19 2.34 -19.90
CA GLU A 190 7.49 1.69 -20.12
C GLU A 190 7.89 0.81 -18.93
N PHE A 191 7.61 1.25 -17.70
CA PHE A 191 7.76 0.42 -16.51
C PHE A 191 6.92 -0.85 -16.62
N ALA A 192 5.62 -0.75 -16.87
CA ALA A 192 4.70 -1.89 -16.94
C ALA A 192 5.09 -2.90 -18.05
N GLU A 193 5.64 -2.41 -19.17
CA GLU A 193 6.17 -3.25 -20.26
C GLU A 193 7.41 -4.04 -19.83
N LYS A 194 8.29 -3.41 -19.04
CA LYS A 194 9.58 -3.97 -18.60
C LYS A 194 9.53 -4.67 -17.25
N ALA A 195 8.49 -4.46 -16.46
CA ALA A 195 8.33 -5.02 -15.13
C ALA A 195 8.54 -6.55 -15.09
N TRP A 196 8.95 -7.02 -13.93
CA TRP A 196 9.13 -8.45 -13.70
C TRP A 196 7.86 -9.24 -14.06
N LYS A 197 8.04 -10.34 -14.75
CA LYS A 197 6.90 -11.13 -15.26
C LYS A 197 6.55 -12.21 -14.27
N LEU A 198 5.30 -12.18 -13.82
CA LEU A 198 4.75 -13.23 -12.98
C LEU A 198 4.83 -14.61 -13.67
N PRO A 199 5.13 -15.68 -12.91
CA PRO A 199 4.94 -17.04 -13.42
C PRO A 199 3.49 -17.26 -13.86
N GLU A 200 3.31 -17.99 -14.96
CA GLU A 200 1.98 -18.22 -15.55
C GLU A 200 0.98 -18.81 -14.56
N ASN A 201 1.43 -19.73 -13.71
CA ASN A 201 0.61 -20.37 -12.67
C ASN A 201 0.33 -19.50 -11.44
N CYS A 202 0.82 -18.25 -11.40
CA CYS A 202 0.51 -17.28 -10.36
C CYS A 202 -0.38 -16.14 -10.88
N PHE A 203 -0.64 -16.09 -12.19
CA PHE A 203 -1.28 -14.94 -12.80
C PHE A 203 -2.74 -14.76 -12.36
N ASP A 204 -3.50 -15.82 -12.22
CA ASP A 204 -4.92 -15.73 -11.81
C ASP A 204 -5.12 -15.23 -10.37
N ASN A 205 -4.07 -15.38 -9.53
CA ASN A 205 -4.07 -14.89 -8.15
C ASN A 205 -3.25 -13.60 -7.97
N HIS A 206 -2.84 -12.92 -9.06
CA HIS A 206 -1.98 -11.74 -8.95
C HIS A 206 -2.63 -10.59 -8.16
N TYR A 207 -1.80 -9.78 -7.54
CA TYR A 207 -2.23 -8.56 -6.86
C TYR A 207 -2.64 -7.50 -7.90
N PRO A 208 -3.61 -6.64 -7.60
CA PRO A 208 -4.11 -5.67 -8.60
C PRO A 208 -3.07 -4.70 -9.14
N CYS A 209 -2.10 -4.31 -8.33
CA CYS A 209 -1.06 -3.39 -8.78
C CYS A 209 0.36 -3.90 -8.51
N GLN A 210 1.32 -3.27 -9.16
CA GLN A 210 2.75 -3.48 -8.98
C GLN A 210 3.41 -2.29 -8.26
N ILE A 211 2.83 -1.11 -8.47
CA ILE A 211 3.28 0.16 -7.91
C ILE A 211 2.06 1.01 -7.61
N HIS A 212 2.01 1.61 -6.43
CA HIS A 212 1.12 2.72 -6.16
C HIS A 212 1.86 3.88 -5.49
N GLY A 213 1.29 5.07 -5.57
CA GLY A 213 1.75 6.22 -4.81
C GLY A 213 1.30 6.11 -3.37
N VAL A 214 2.03 6.74 -2.47
CA VAL A 214 1.67 6.79 -1.06
C VAL A 214 2.00 8.15 -0.46
N GLY A 215 1.16 8.60 0.45
CA GLY A 215 1.29 9.88 1.13
C GLY A 215 0.42 9.94 2.36
N MET A 216 -0.70 10.66 2.28
CA MET A 216 -1.73 10.69 3.34
C MET A 216 -2.72 9.52 3.22
N SER A 217 -2.65 8.77 2.13
CA SER A 217 -3.39 7.55 1.82
C SER A 217 -2.61 6.82 0.73
N ASP A 218 -3.08 5.66 0.31
CA ASP A 218 -2.71 5.12 -0.97
C ASP A 218 -3.27 6.03 -2.05
N GLU A 219 -2.44 6.40 -3.01
CA GLU A 219 -2.76 7.44 -3.96
C GLU A 219 -2.11 7.21 -5.34
N TRP A 220 -2.37 8.11 -6.26
CA TRP A 220 -1.75 8.09 -7.59
C TRP A 220 -0.20 8.16 -7.50
N PRO A 221 0.52 7.40 -8.34
CA PRO A 221 0.06 6.54 -9.43
C PRO A 221 -0.47 5.18 -8.96
N PHE A 222 -1.30 4.54 -9.79
CA PHE A 222 -1.68 3.14 -9.66
C PHE A 222 -1.30 2.38 -10.93
N ILE A 223 -0.23 1.59 -10.86
CA ILE A 223 0.33 0.87 -12.01
C ILE A 223 0.03 -0.62 -11.83
N ALA A 224 -1.04 -1.08 -12.45
CA ALA A 224 -1.47 -2.47 -12.43
C ALA A 224 -0.55 -3.40 -13.24
N TYR A 225 -0.71 -4.71 -13.07
CA TYR A 225 -0.27 -5.67 -14.07
C TYR A 225 -1.11 -5.43 -15.33
N PRO A 226 -0.47 -5.13 -16.49
CA PRO A 226 -1.22 -4.65 -17.63
C PRO A 226 -2.12 -5.73 -18.23
N ASP A 227 -3.37 -5.37 -18.51
CA ASP A 227 -4.21 -6.10 -19.43
C ASP A 227 -3.71 -5.91 -20.89
N LYS A 228 -4.33 -6.60 -21.84
CA LYS A 228 -3.93 -6.57 -23.25
C LYS A 228 -3.92 -5.15 -23.84
N ASP A 229 -4.85 -4.31 -23.38
CA ASP A 229 -5.09 -2.98 -23.95
C ASP A 229 -4.63 -1.83 -23.02
N TYR A 230 -4.02 -2.16 -21.88
CA TYR A 230 -3.57 -1.19 -20.86
C TYR A 230 -4.70 -0.30 -20.32
N THR A 231 -5.86 -0.90 -20.05
CA THR A 231 -7.07 -0.17 -19.58
C THR A 231 -7.33 -0.32 -18.08
N ASN A 232 -6.66 -1.26 -17.43
CA ASN A 232 -6.87 -1.63 -16.02
C ASN A 232 -6.05 -0.82 -15.02
N GLY A 233 -5.28 0.19 -15.47
CA GLY A 233 -4.44 1.04 -14.62
C GLY A 233 -4.19 2.41 -15.23
N ASP A 234 -3.44 3.25 -14.53
CA ASP A 234 -3.01 4.55 -15.04
C ASP A 234 -1.56 4.49 -15.55
N TYR A 235 -1.41 4.39 -16.84
CA TYR A 235 -0.11 4.30 -17.51
C TYR A 235 0.32 5.61 -18.17
N SER A 236 -0.38 6.71 -17.89
CA SER A 236 -0.20 7.99 -18.61
C SER A 236 0.84 8.94 -18.00
N GLY A 237 1.46 8.56 -16.88
CA GLY A 237 2.41 9.41 -16.16
C GLY A 237 3.87 8.98 -16.33
N ILE A 238 4.74 9.69 -15.61
CA ILE A 238 6.17 9.41 -15.47
C ILE A 238 6.55 9.47 -14.00
N PHE A 239 7.57 8.71 -13.60
CA PHE A 239 8.18 8.85 -12.28
C PHE A 239 8.96 10.17 -12.22
N LYS A 240 8.76 10.92 -11.14
CA LYS A 240 9.44 12.19 -10.89
C LYS A 240 10.19 12.17 -9.57
N GLU A 241 11.25 12.95 -9.49
CA GLU A 241 11.97 13.17 -8.22
C GLU A 241 11.01 13.64 -7.14
N ASN A 242 11.19 13.15 -5.92
CA ASN A 242 10.36 13.36 -4.74
C ASN A 242 8.95 12.72 -4.78
N MET A 243 8.64 11.88 -5.74
CA MET A 243 7.55 10.93 -5.57
C MET A 243 7.92 9.90 -4.50
N VAL A 244 6.94 9.50 -3.70
CA VAL A 244 7.06 8.33 -2.85
C VAL A 244 6.10 7.26 -3.37
N VAL A 245 6.63 6.07 -3.57
CA VAL A 245 5.90 4.95 -4.15
C VAL A 245 6.14 3.67 -3.35
N CYS A 246 5.15 2.82 -3.29
CA CYS A 246 5.27 1.45 -2.85
C CYS A 246 5.59 0.57 -4.05
N VAL A 247 6.51 -0.36 -3.86
CA VAL A 247 6.84 -1.40 -4.84
C VAL A 247 6.49 -2.73 -4.19
N GLU A 248 5.53 -3.43 -4.78
CA GLU A 248 4.90 -4.56 -4.15
C GLU A 248 4.81 -5.80 -5.04
N SER A 249 4.71 -6.94 -4.39
CA SER A 249 4.60 -8.24 -5.01
C SER A 249 3.76 -9.18 -4.17
N TYR A 250 2.88 -9.90 -4.82
CA TYR A 250 2.25 -11.08 -4.26
C TYR A 250 2.51 -12.29 -5.16
N ILE A 251 2.92 -13.40 -4.55
CA ILE A 251 3.14 -14.68 -5.22
C ILE A 251 2.31 -15.75 -4.54
N GLY A 252 1.28 -16.22 -5.23
CA GLY A 252 0.43 -17.34 -4.83
C GLY A 252 0.07 -18.16 -6.05
N GLU A 253 0.46 -19.45 -6.05
CA GLU A 253 0.16 -20.34 -7.18
C GLU A 253 -1.34 -20.68 -7.23
N GLU A 254 -1.90 -20.80 -8.42
CA GLU A 254 -3.27 -21.28 -8.60
C GLU A 254 -3.42 -22.67 -7.98
N GLY A 255 -4.42 -22.81 -7.10
CA GLY A 255 -4.63 -24.04 -6.32
C GLY A 255 -3.58 -24.32 -5.25
N GLY A 256 -2.61 -23.40 -5.04
CA GLY A 256 -1.65 -23.48 -3.94
C GLY A 256 -2.28 -23.15 -2.58
N ASN A 257 -1.65 -23.61 -1.50
CA ASN A 257 -2.20 -23.43 -0.15
C ASN A 257 -1.72 -22.13 0.53
N GLU A 258 -0.60 -21.57 0.11
CA GLU A 258 0.00 -20.39 0.75
C GLU A 258 0.55 -19.44 -0.31
N GLY A 259 0.59 -18.17 0.04
CA GLY A 259 1.15 -17.09 -0.77
C GLY A 259 2.07 -16.17 0.04
N ALA A 260 2.95 -15.45 -0.64
CA ALA A 260 3.88 -14.50 -0.05
C ALA A 260 3.59 -13.09 -0.58
N LYS A 261 3.40 -12.12 0.33
CA LYS A 261 3.24 -10.70 0.04
C LYS A 261 4.45 -9.94 0.58
N LEU A 262 5.11 -9.18 -0.27
CA LEU A 262 6.25 -8.34 0.09
C LEU A 262 6.10 -6.96 -0.53
N GLU A 263 6.51 -5.94 0.21
CA GLU A 263 6.40 -4.55 -0.22
C GLU A 263 7.34 -3.66 0.56
N ASP A 264 7.84 -2.63 -0.09
CA ASP A 264 8.54 -1.53 0.57
C ASP A 264 8.19 -0.18 -0.05
N GLN A 265 8.31 0.86 0.76
CA GLN A 265 8.12 2.26 0.41
C GLN A 265 9.44 2.90 -0.01
N TYR A 266 9.42 3.59 -1.15
CA TYR A 266 10.62 4.17 -1.77
C TYR A 266 10.42 5.63 -2.15
N LEU A 267 11.47 6.42 -2.00
CA LEU A 267 11.57 7.78 -2.52
C LEU A 267 12.24 7.75 -3.90
N VAL A 268 11.61 8.36 -4.89
CA VAL A 268 12.24 8.58 -6.20
C VAL A 268 13.26 9.71 -6.08
N THR A 269 14.54 9.39 -6.30
CA THR A 269 15.65 10.33 -6.28
C THR A 269 16.20 10.55 -7.69
N LYS A 270 17.12 11.47 -7.85
CA LYS A 270 17.82 11.72 -9.14
C LYS A 270 18.48 10.47 -9.73
N ASN A 271 18.85 9.51 -8.91
CA ASN A 271 19.65 8.34 -9.31
C ASN A 271 18.84 7.04 -9.37
N GLY A 272 17.57 7.05 -9.01
CA GLY A 272 16.70 5.87 -8.87
C GLY A 272 15.89 5.91 -7.59
N LEU A 273 15.61 4.76 -7.01
CA LEU A 273 14.86 4.65 -5.77
C LEU A 273 15.76 4.54 -4.55
N ASP A 274 15.45 5.32 -3.52
CA ASP A 274 15.98 5.16 -2.17
C ASP A 274 14.91 4.51 -1.28
N LYS A 275 15.20 3.34 -0.74
CA LYS A 275 14.31 2.66 0.19
C LYS A 275 14.17 3.48 1.48
N LEU A 276 12.94 3.77 1.89
CA LEU A 276 12.66 4.57 3.09
C LEU A 276 12.62 3.72 4.35
N SER A 277 12.25 2.46 4.27
CA SER A 277 12.23 1.54 5.41
C SER A 277 13.61 0.98 5.70
N SER A 278 13.89 0.68 6.98
CA SER A 278 15.13 0.04 7.42
C SER A 278 14.98 -1.49 7.57
N LEU A 279 13.75 -2.00 7.60
CA LEU A 279 13.50 -3.43 7.74
C LEU A 279 13.96 -4.21 6.49
N PRO A 280 14.67 -5.34 6.68
CA PRO A 280 14.97 -6.23 5.57
C PRO A 280 13.68 -6.71 4.89
N LEU A 281 13.71 -6.76 3.55
CA LEU A 281 12.58 -7.29 2.77
C LEU A 281 12.39 -8.80 3.00
N ASP A 282 13.48 -9.49 3.31
CA ASP A 282 13.56 -10.92 3.60
C ASP A 282 13.51 -11.25 5.09
N LEU A 283 12.90 -10.40 5.91
CA LEU A 283 12.62 -10.69 7.32
C LEU A 283 11.61 -11.84 7.40
N ILE A 284 12.01 -12.98 7.99
CA ILE A 284 11.25 -14.24 8.04
C ILE A 284 11.00 -14.68 9.47
#